data_d4f066cac01f826eaeee0f1119838400
#
_entry.id   d4f066cac01f826eaeee0f1119838400
#
_cell.length_a   1.000
_cell.length_b   1.000
_cell.length_c   1.000
_cell.angle_alpha   90.00
_cell.angle_beta   90.00
_cell.angle_gamma   90.00
#
_symmetry.space_group_name_H-M   'P 1'
#
loop_
_entity.id
_entity.type
_entity.pdbx_description
1 polymer ?
#
loop_
_entity_poly.entity_id
_entity_poly.type
_entity_poly.pdbx_seq_one_letter_code
_entity_poly.pdbx_strand_id
1 'polypeptide(L)'
;MPFVRFTESGRSYKPKVSIRVNGTIGFNAGAIRKWKLDGFPFIVLFYDKESRAIGIKPVKVAEEEGSHKLNFGKGKKSAWVSCRKFFDFFDIAVQDTKRFEGQFDEKERMVIVQL
;
A
#
# COMPACT_ATOMS: atom_id res chain seq x y z
N MET A 1 20.92 21.41 -27.92
CA MET A 1 21.03 20.01 -28.22
C MET A 1 19.77 19.26 -27.83
N PRO A 2 19.14 18.54 -28.77
CA PRO A 2 17.81 17.99 -28.52
C PRO A 2 17.77 16.67 -27.76
N PHE A 3 18.85 16.24 -27.14
CA PHE A 3 18.83 15.01 -26.39
C PHE A 3 18.10 15.19 -25.06
N VAL A 4 17.07 14.39 -24.87
CA VAL A 4 16.32 14.34 -23.62
C VAL A 4 16.81 13.15 -22.82
N ARG A 5 17.14 13.39 -21.57
CA ARG A 5 17.59 12.30 -20.70
C ARG A 5 16.44 11.33 -20.45
N PHE A 6 16.66 10.06 -20.73
CA PHE A 6 15.70 9.01 -20.39
C PHE A 6 15.80 8.72 -18.89
N THR A 7 14.74 9.04 -18.18
CA THR A 7 14.69 8.89 -16.73
C THR A 7 13.82 7.72 -16.30
N GLU A 8 13.07 7.13 -17.23
CA GLU A 8 12.26 5.98 -16.91
C GLU A 8 13.03 4.70 -17.24
N SER A 9 13.43 4.00 -16.20
CA SER A 9 13.89 2.63 -16.35
C SER A 9 12.65 1.75 -16.44
N GLY A 10 12.75 0.52 -16.86
CA GLY A 10 11.60 -0.38 -16.93
C GLY A 10 10.90 -0.62 -15.61
N ARG A 11 11.24 0.14 -14.58
CA ARG A 11 10.60 0.12 -13.26
C ARG A 11 9.71 1.34 -13.13
N SER A 12 8.50 1.14 -12.64
CA SER A 12 7.64 2.26 -12.31
C SER A 12 8.08 2.87 -10.98
N TYR A 13 8.39 4.16 -10.99
CA TYR A 13 8.67 4.91 -9.78
C TYR A 13 7.40 5.55 -9.21
N LYS A 14 6.27 5.41 -9.90
CA LYS A 14 5.00 5.86 -9.37
C LYS A 14 4.56 4.92 -8.25
N PRO A 15 4.05 5.47 -7.14
CA PRO A 15 3.54 4.62 -6.07
C PRO A 15 2.36 3.78 -6.54
N LYS A 16 2.44 2.49 -6.33
CA LYS A 16 1.36 1.56 -6.66
C LYS A 16 1.08 0.66 -5.49
N VAL A 17 -0.20 0.42 -5.26
CA VAL A 17 -0.69 -0.52 -4.26
C VAL A 17 -1.35 -1.67 -4.99
N SER A 18 -0.91 -2.88 -4.71
CA SER A 18 -1.49 -4.08 -5.31
C SER A 18 -2.39 -4.76 -4.28
N ILE A 19 -3.61 -5.09 -4.70
CA ILE A 19 -4.50 -5.89 -3.88
C ILE A 19 -4.60 -7.26 -4.55
N ARG A 20 -4.15 -8.27 -3.84
CA ARG A 20 -4.02 -9.62 -4.39
C ARG A 20 -5.16 -10.51 -3.94
N VAL A 21 -5.46 -11.50 -4.78
CA VAL A 21 -6.54 -12.46 -4.53
C VAL A 21 -6.39 -13.17 -3.20
N ASN A 22 -5.16 -13.43 -2.77
CA ASN A 22 -4.89 -14.14 -1.52
C ASN A 22 -5.06 -13.28 -0.26
N GLY A 23 -5.53 -12.03 -0.40
CA GLY A 23 -5.73 -11.15 0.74
C GLY A 23 -4.48 -10.41 1.18
N THR A 24 -3.55 -10.20 0.26
CA THR A 24 -2.31 -9.47 0.54
C THR A 24 -2.36 -8.11 -0.14
N ILE A 25 -1.95 -7.07 0.58
CA ILE A 25 -1.75 -5.74 0.01
C ILE A 25 -0.25 -5.54 -0.18
N GLY A 26 0.15 -5.22 -1.40
CA GLY A 26 1.55 -5.02 -1.74
C GLY A 26 1.85 -3.59 -2.14
N PHE A 27 3.10 -3.18 -1.95
CA PHE A 27 3.59 -1.85 -2.28
C PHE A 27 4.83 -2.00 -3.16
N ASN A 28 4.92 -1.20 -4.21
CA ASN A 28 6.11 -1.20 -5.06
C ASN A 28 7.21 -0.30 -4.48
N ALA A 29 8.37 -0.31 -5.13
CA ALA A 29 9.50 0.50 -4.66
C ALA A 29 9.16 1.99 -4.66
N GLY A 30 8.38 2.46 -5.63
CA GLY A 30 7.95 3.85 -5.69
C GLY A 30 7.10 4.24 -4.48
N ALA A 31 6.21 3.35 -4.03
CA ALA A 31 5.38 3.58 -2.86
C ALA A 31 6.23 3.64 -1.59
N ILE A 32 7.16 2.70 -1.43
CA ILE A 32 8.04 2.68 -0.27
C ILE A 32 8.85 3.98 -0.18
N ARG A 33 9.38 4.42 -1.30
CA ARG A 33 10.19 5.63 -1.36
C ARG A 33 9.37 6.89 -1.10
N LYS A 34 8.26 7.05 -1.81
CA LYS A 34 7.45 8.26 -1.72
C LYS A 34 6.80 8.44 -0.36
N TRP A 35 6.28 7.36 0.20
CA TRP A 35 5.58 7.39 1.48
C TRP A 35 6.46 7.00 2.66
N LYS A 36 7.75 6.77 2.41
CA LYS A 36 8.75 6.46 3.44
C LYS A 36 8.35 5.25 4.29
N LEU A 37 7.80 4.23 3.64
CA LEU A 37 7.29 3.06 4.34
C LEU A 37 8.38 2.27 5.07
N ASP A 38 9.62 2.38 4.64
CA ASP A 38 10.75 1.70 5.26
C ASP A 38 10.99 2.15 6.72
N GLY A 39 10.42 3.29 7.10
CA GLY A 39 10.48 3.77 8.49
C GLY A 39 9.34 3.28 9.37
N PHE A 40 8.42 2.48 8.82
CA PHE A 40 7.23 2.04 9.55
C PHE A 40 7.12 0.52 9.52
N PRO A 41 7.28 -0.15 10.68
CA PRO A 41 7.19 -1.62 10.70
C PRO A 41 5.77 -2.16 10.74
N PHE A 42 4.77 -1.32 10.95
CA PHE A 42 3.38 -1.75 11.07
C PHE A 42 2.45 -0.84 10.29
N ILE A 43 1.28 -1.37 9.95
CA ILE A 43 0.20 -0.57 9.37
C ILE A 43 -1.11 -0.86 10.09
N VAL A 44 -2.03 0.11 10.03
CA VAL A 44 -3.41 -0.06 10.47
C VAL A 44 -4.31 0.16 9.27
N LEU A 45 -5.34 -0.67 9.13
CA LEU A 45 -6.24 -0.65 7.99
C LEU A 45 -7.60 -0.08 8.37
N PHE A 46 -8.13 0.73 7.47
CA PHE A 46 -9.45 1.35 7.60
C PHE A 46 -10.24 1.10 6.31
N TYR A 47 -11.55 1.06 6.42
CA TYR A 47 -12.39 0.90 5.24
C TYR A 47 -13.61 1.80 5.33
N ASP A 48 -13.86 2.56 4.26
CA ASP A 48 -15.07 3.36 4.10
C ASP A 48 -15.99 2.64 3.14
N LYS A 49 -17.10 2.09 3.67
CA LYS A 49 -18.05 1.35 2.86
C LYS A 49 -18.77 2.21 1.82
N GLU A 50 -19.05 3.45 2.16
CA GLU A 50 -19.78 4.33 1.25
C GLU A 50 -18.97 4.66 0.00
N SER A 51 -17.73 5.04 0.18
CA SER A 51 -16.86 5.38 -0.94
C SER A 51 -16.10 4.18 -1.49
N ARG A 52 -16.13 3.05 -0.79
CA ARG A 52 -15.36 1.84 -1.11
C ARG A 52 -13.87 2.15 -1.18
N ALA A 53 -13.39 2.83 -0.17
CA ALA A 53 -11.99 3.22 -0.09
C ALA A 53 -11.30 2.51 1.08
N ILE A 54 -10.06 2.08 0.85
CA ILE A 54 -9.23 1.47 1.88
C ILE A 54 -8.22 2.51 2.35
N GLY A 55 -8.15 2.71 3.66
CA GLY A 55 -7.12 3.55 4.27
C GLY A 55 -6.02 2.68 4.85
N ILE A 56 -4.78 2.99 4.52
CA ILE A 56 -3.61 2.26 5.00
C ILE A 56 -2.72 3.25 5.75
N LYS A 57 -2.68 3.12 7.06
CA LYS A 57 -1.93 4.05 7.91
C LYS A 57 -0.66 3.40 8.43
N PRO A 58 0.51 3.85 7.98
CA PRO A 58 1.79 3.38 8.53
C PRO A 58 1.95 3.86 9.97
N VAL A 59 2.38 2.99 10.85
CA VAL A 59 2.62 3.33 12.26
C VAL A 59 3.94 2.73 12.73
N LYS A 60 4.57 3.38 13.69
CA LYS A 60 5.88 2.95 14.20
C LYS A 60 5.78 1.92 15.32
N VAL A 61 4.65 1.90 16.00
CA VAL A 61 4.43 1.03 17.17
C VAL A 61 3.19 0.20 16.91
N ALA A 62 3.24 -1.08 17.29
CA ALA A 62 2.07 -1.94 17.15
C ALA A 62 0.95 -1.42 18.05
N GLU A 63 -0.19 -1.16 17.45
CA GLU A 63 -1.41 -0.86 18.20
C GLU A 63 -1.90 -2.15 18.86
N GLU A 64 -2.61 -2.03 19.98
CA GLU A 64 -3.13 -3.21 20.66
C GLU A 64 -4.07 -4.04 19.78
N GLU A 65 -4.84 -3.35 18.94
CA GLU A 65 -5.75 -4.00 18.02
C GLU A 65 -5.59 -3.43 16.61
N GLY A 66 -5.66 -4.30 15.63
CA GLY A 66 -5.76 -3.90 14.24
C GLY A 66 -4.46 -3.54 13.54
N SER A 67 -3.31 -3.66 14.20
CA SER A 67 -2.05 -3.44 13.49
C SER A 67 -1.57 -4.71 12.81
N HIS A 68 -0.97 -4.54 11.63
CA HIS A 68 -0.42 -5.62 10.83
C HIS A 68 1.04 -5.34 10.57
N LYS A 69 1.86 -6.38 10.61
CA LYS A 69 3.28 -6.25 10.33
C LYS A 69 3.50 -5.99 8.84
N LEU A 70 4.26 -4.95 8.54
CA LEU A 70 4.67 -4.65 7.18
C LEU A 70 5.95 -5.42 6.87
N ASN A 71 5.90 -6.29 5.88
CA ASN A 71 7.02 -7.11 5.47
C ASN A 71 7.71 -6.46 4.28
N PHE A 72 9.04 -6.58 4.23
CA PHE A 72 9.82 -6.00 3.14
C PHE A 72 10.57 -7.11 2.41
N GLY A 73 10.62 -6.99 1.09
CA GLY A 73 11.44 -7.84 0.27
C GLY A 73 12.91 -7.45 0.35
N LYS A 74 13.74 -8.21 -0.34
CA LYS A 74 15.18 -7.98 -0.37
C LYS A 74 15.49 -6.58 -0.88
N GLY A 75 16.31 -5.83 -0.14
CA GLY A 75 16.69 -4.47 -0.50
C GLY A 75 15.56 -3.46 -0.33
N LYS A 76 14.48 -3.84 0.33
CA LYS A 76 13.30 -2.98 0.54
C LYS A 76 12.73 -2.41 -0.76
N LYS A 77 12.78 -3.21 -1.81
CA LYS A 77 12.23 -2.82 -3.12
C LYS A 77 10.76 -3.20 -3.28
N SER A 78 10.23 -3.97 -2.35
CA SER A 78 8.82 -4.31 -2.28
C SER A 78 8.44 -4.43 -0.82
N ALA A 79 7.15 -4.27 -0.54
CA ALA A 79 6.61 -4.47 0.79
C ALA A 79 5.23 -5.09 0.65
N TRP A 80 4.81 -5.83 1.66
CA TRP A 80 3.47 -6.43 1.64
C TRP A 80 2.98 -6.64 3.06
N VAL A 81 1.66 -6.73 3.17
CA VAL A 81 0.99 -7.05 4.42
C VAL A 81 -0.10 -8.08 4.12
N SER A 82 -0.15 -9.13 4.95
CA SER A 82 -1.19 -10.14 4.87
C SER A 82 -2.37 -9.66 5.69
N CYS A 83 -3.53 -9.50 5.04
CA CYS A 83 -4.69 -8.92 5.70
C CYS A 83 -6.00 -9.53 5.20
N ARG A 84 -6.00 -10.84 4.97
CA ARG A 84 -7.19 -11.53 4.49
C ARG A 84 -8.40 -11.34 5.40
N LYS A 85 -8.18 -11.31 6.71
CA LYS A 85 -9.27 -11.09 7.67
C LYS A 85 -9.95 -9.74 7.49
N PHE A 86 -9.17 -8.73 7.12
CA PHE A 86 -9.71 -7.41 6.83
C PHE A 86 -10.69 -7.45 5.65
N PHE A 87 -10.29 -8.12 4.57
CA PHE A 87 -11.17 -8.26 3.40
C PHE A 87 -12.42 -9.07 3.71
N ASP A 88 -12.26 -10.14 4.48
CA ASP A 88 -13.39 -10.98 4.88
C ASP A 88 -14.35 -10.23 5.80
N PHE A 89 -13.81 -9.47 6.74
CA PHE A 89 -14.61 -8.72 7.70
C PHE A 89 -15.50 -7.69 7.02
N PHE A 90 -14.98 -6.98 6.04
CA PHE A 90 -15.74 -5.96 5.31
C PHE A 90 -16.38 -6.48 4.04
N ASP A 91 -16.31 -7.78 3.81
CA ASP A 91 -16.89 -8.43 2.64
C ASP A 91 -16.41 -7.80 1.33
N ILE A 92 -15.13 -7.51 1.27
CA ILE A 92 -14.48 -6.96 0.09
C ILE A 92 -14.08 -8.11 -0.81
N ALA A 93 -14.75 -8.24 -1.96
CA ALA A 93 -14.44 -9.28 -2.92
C ALA A 93 -13.22 -8.91 -3.75
N VAL A 94 -12.22 -9.77 -3.76
CA VAL A 94 -11.03 -9.62 -4.60
C VAL A 94 -10.99 -10.80 -5.55
N GLN A 95 -11.44 -10.59 -6.77
CA GLN A 95 -11.51 -11.65 -7.79
C GLN A 95 -10.20 -11.80 -8.54
N ASP A 96 -9.53 -10.69 -8.80
CA ASP A 96 -8.26 -10.65 -9.52
C ASP A 96 -7.30 -9.73 -8.79
N THR A 97 -6.00 -10.00 -8.95
CA THR A 97 -4.99 -9.08 -8.46
C THR A 97 -5.04 -7.80 -9.29
N LYS A 98 -5.20 -6.67 -8.61
CA LYS A 98 -5.27 -5.36 -9.24
C LYS A 98 -4.29 -4.40 -8.62
N ARG A 99 -3.79 -3.48 -9.42
CA ARG A 99 -2.92 -2.40 -8.97
C ARG A 99 -3.68 -1.10 -8.97
N PHE A 100 -3.50 -0.33 -7.92
CA PHE A 100 -4.16 0.95 -7.73
C PHE A 100 -3.11 2.04 -7.51
N GLU A 101 -3.41 3.24 -7.95
CA GLU A 101 -2.66 4.41 -7.54
C GLU A 101 -3.20 4.86 -6.20
N GLY A 102 -2.35 4.81 -5.18
CA GLY A 102 -2.74 5.29 -3.88
C GLY A 102 -2.51 6.79 -3.77
N GLN A 103 -3.32 7.45 -2.97
CA GLN A 103 -3.15 8.85 -2.65
C GLN A 103 -2.85 8.99 -1.16
N PHE A 104 -1.86 9.80 -0.83
CA PHE A 104 -1.51 10.00 0.57
C PHE A 104 -2.30 11.19 1.12
N ASP A 105 -3.08 10.93 2.16
CA ASP A 105 -3.80 11.97 2.89
C ASP A 105 -2.91 12.48 4.01
N GLU A 106 -2.38 13.68 3.87
CA GLU A 106 -1.45 14.24 4.84
C GLU A 106 -2.12 14.55 6.18
N LYS A 107 -3.40 14.86 6.17
CA LYS A 107 -4.14 15.15 7.39
C LYS A 107 -4.30 13.90 8.26
N GLU A 108 -4.68 12.81 7.63
CA GLU A 108 -4.86 11.53 8.33
C GLU A 108 -3.58 10.69 8.36
N ARG A 109 -2.58 11.08 7.59
CA ARG A 109 -1.32 10.36 7.43
C ARG A 109 -1.52 8.91 7.02
N MET A 110 -2.35 8.70 6.04
CA MET A 110 -2.59 7.37 5.51
C MET A 110 -2.72 7.38 3.99
N VAL A 111 -2.44 6.23 3.41
CA VAL A 111 -2.61 6.01 1.98
C VAL A 111 -4.06 5.62 1.74
N ILE A 112 -4.71 6.27 0.78
CA ILE A 112 -6.08 5.98 0.42
C ILE A 112 -6.10 5.30 -0.94
N VAL A 113 -6.75 4.15 -1.01
CA VAL A 113 -6.91 3.37 -2.23
C VAL A 113 -8.40 3.32 -2.56
N GLN A 114 -8.76 3.86 -3.70
CA GLN A 114 -10.13 3.84 -4.17
C GLN A 114 -10.36 2.56 -4.98
N LEU A 115 -11.28 1.73 -4.51
CA LEU A 115 -11.63 0.48 -5.19
C LEU A 115 -12.56 0.69 -6.38
#